data_a04c721da9559a95979dd5427f724c6a
#
_entry.id   a04c721da9559a95979dd5427f724c6a
#
_cell.length_a   1.000
_cell.length_b   1.000
_cell.length_c   1.000
_cell.angle_alpha   90.00
_cell.angle_beta   90.00
_cell.angle_gamma   90.00
#
_symmetry.space_group_name_H-M   'P 1'
#
loop_
_entity.id
_entity.type
_entity.pdbx_description
1 polymer ?
#
loop_
_entity_poly.entity_id
_entity_poly.type
_entity_poly.pdbx_seq_one_letter_code
_entity_poly.pdbx_strand_id
1 'polypeptide(L)'
;NEIISCHVRFERAAPNEKNKIREDTFAKHKQLESLIDKDDTLSRQLILRSKYLLGTENGPYSLDAGLSMLLDAMHLTSPKFDLDQISRGLYTENEIKLINNMANCYIRAGRHYDAIDILKPLFRYLQTNLKNIPPNRAQIPMVAFNYARELEIVKRYNDAIEIAEYARKICIDYGVYTSLSGILMILAECYYHLKDHEKSIELYRQSYYLFKIIEDERNLAIIKTEAKKFLGLELD
;
A
#
# COMPACT_ATOMS: atom_id res chain seq x y z
N ASN A 1 -19.03 -3.90 -6.22
CA ASN A 1 -19.07 -3.25 -4.90
C ASN A 1 -18.91 -4.22 -3.72
N GLU A 2 -19.48 -5.45 -3.80
CA GLU A 2 -19.45 -6.41 -2.70
C GLU A 2 -18.04 -6.94 -2.39
N ILE A 3 -17.22 -7.23 -3.41
CA ILE A 3 -15.83 -7.65 -3.25
C ILE A 3 -15.01 -6.56 -2.54
N ILE A 4 -15.19 -5.30 -2.91
CA ILE A 4 -14.50 -4.18 -2.27
C ILE A 4 -14.89 -4.07 -0.79
N SER A 5 -16.18 -4.23 -0.49
CA SER A 5 -16.69 -4.27 0.90
C SER A 5 -16.07 -5.42 1.71
N CYS A 6 -15.90 -6.60 1.10
CA CYS A 6 -15.24 -7.73 1.75
C CYS A 6 -13.78 -7.44 2.10
N HIS A 7 -13.05 -6.72 1.24
CA HIS A 7 -11.67 -6.30 1.53
C HIS A 7 -11.59 -5.37 2.73
N VAL A 8 -12.43 -4.34 2.77
CA VAL A 8 -12.47 -3.39 3.90
C VAL A 8 -12.79 -4.13 5.21
N ARG A 9 -13.73 -5.07 5.17
CA ARG A 9 -14.04 -5.90 6.35
C ARG A 9 -12.87 -6.79 6.75
N PHE A 10 -12.18 -7.40 5.79
CA PHE A 10 -11.01 -8.24 6.05
C PHE A 10 -9.86 -7.46 6.70
N GLU A 11 -9.56 -6.27 6.20
CA GLU A 11 -8.51 -5.42 6.76
C GLU A 11 -8.78 -5.00 8.20
N ARG A 12 -10.05 -4.71 8.53
CA ARG A 12 -10.49 -4.26 9.87
C ARG A 12 -10.79 -5.41 10.83
N ALA A 13 -10.92 -6.62 10.34
CA ALA A 13 -11.31 -7.77 11.14
C ALA A 13 -10.23 -8.21 12.13
N ALA A 14 -10.65 -8.72 13.28
CA ALA A 14 -9.76 -9.40 14.22
C ALA A 14 -9.15 -10.67 13.59
N PRO A 15 -7.95 -11.10 14.00
CA PRO A 15 -7.26 -12.26 13.38
C PRO A 15 -8.09 -13.54 13.31
N ASN A 16 -8.93 -13.81 14.32
CA ASN A 16 -9.82 -14.97 14.37
C ASN A 16 -10.99 -14.92 13.37
N GLU A 17 -11.38 -13.73 12.92
CA GLU A 17 -12.47 -13.54 11.96
C GLU A 17 -11.98 -13.54 10.50
N LYS A 18 -10.70 -13.23 10.28
CA LYS A 18 -10.11 -13.12 8.94
C LYS A 18 -10.27 -14.39 8.10
N ASN A 19 -10.10 -15.57 8.71
CA ASN A 19 -10.26 -16.84 7.99
C ASN A 19 -11.68 -17.02 7.43
N LYS A 20 -12.70 -16.74 8.25
CA LYS A 20 -14.11 -16.85 7.82
C LYS A 20 -14.40 -15.86 6.67
N ILE A 21 -13.99 -14.59 6.82
CA ILE A 21 -14.19 -13.58 5.77
C ILE A 21 -13.50 -14.00 4.46
N ARG A 22 -12.31 -14.58 4.55
CA ARG A 22 -11.56 -15.09 3.40
C ARG A 22 -12.31 -16.22 2.69
N GLU A 23 -12.76 -17.23 3.43
CA GLU A 23 -13.50 -18.37 2.89
C GLU A 23 -14.80 -17.92 2.21
N ASP A 24 -15.60 -17.09 2.90
CA ASP A 24 -16.83 -16.52 2.35
C ASP A 24 -16.57 -15.72 1.06
N THR A 25 -15.47 -14.96 1.03
CA THR A 25 -15.13 -14.15 -0.15
C THR A 25 -14.62 -15.04 -1.29
N PHE A 26 -13.84 -16.08 -1.02
CA PHE A 26 -13.41 -17.03 -2.05
C PHE A 26 -14.58 -17.81 -2.66
N ALA A 27 -15.59 -18.15 -1.86
CA ALA A 27 -16.82 -18.75 -2.38
C ALA A 27 -17.56 -17.80 -3.35
N LYS A 28 -17.64 -16.51 -2.99
CA LYS A 28 -18.19 -15.47 -3.88
C LYS A 28 -17.37 -15.28 -5.16
N HIS A 29 -16.03 -15.33 -5.08
CA HIS A 29 -15.18 -15.28 -6.28
C HIS A 29 -15.50 -16.44 -7.23
N LYS A 30 -15.60 -17.66 -6.69
CA LYS A 30 -15.92 -18.85 -7.50
C LYS A 30 -17.29 -18.73 -8.18
N GLN A 31 -18.29 -18.22 -7.46
CA GLN A 31 -19.60 -17.95 -8.02
C GLN A 31 -19.54 -16.89 -9.13
N LEU A 32 -18.83 -15.77 -8.90
CA LEU A 32 -18.70 -14.70 -9.87
C LEU A 32 -17.94 -15.18 -11.10
N GLU A 33 -16.86 -15.96 -10.95
CA GLU A 33 -16.10 -16.54 -12.06
C GLU A 33 -16.96 -17.42 -12.98
N SER A 34 -18.01 -18.07 -12.45
CA SER A 34 -18.95 -18.87 -13.25
C SER A 34 -19.97 -18.03 -14.03
N LEU A 35 -20.15 -16.76 -13.66
CA LEU A 35 -21.16 -15.86 -14.24
C LEU A 35 -20.56 -14.84 -15.23
N ILE A 36 -19.28 -14.51 -15.09
CA ILE A 36 -18.63 -13.54 -15.94
C ILE A 36 -18.22 -14.14 -17.29
N ASP A 37 -18.30 -13.34 -18.34
CA ASP A 37 -17.82 -13.73 -19.67
C ASP A 37 -16.30 -13.95 -19.66
N LYS A 38 -15.81 -14.83 -20.53
CA LYS A 38 -14.37 -15.07 -20.70
C LYS A 38 -13.63 -13.82 -21.17
N ASP A 39 -14.31 -12.94 -21.89
CA ASP A 39 -13.77 -11.70 -22.43
C ASP A 39 -13.88 -10.51 -21.44
N ASP A 40 -14.53 -10.69 -20.28
CA ASP A 40 -14.56 -9.67 -19.22
C ASP A 40 -13.24 -9.65 -18.44
N THR A 41 -12.23 -9.08 -19.08
CA THR A 41 -10.86 -8.96 -18.53
C THR A 41 -10.81 -8.14 -17.25
N LEU A 42 -11.66 -7.11 -17.12
CA LEU A 42 -11.66 -6.23 -15.95
C LEU A 42 -12.21 -6.93 -14.71
N SER A 43 -13.31 -7.67 -14.81
CA SER A 43 -13.84 -8.45 -13.69
C SER A 43 -12.88 -9.57 -13.29
N ARG A 44 -12.26 -10.25 -14.26
CA ARG A 44 -11.24 -11.27 -13.99
C ARG A 44 -10.00 -10.69 -13.31
N GLN A 45 -9.52 -9.53 -13.75
CA GLN A 45 -8.41 -8.81 -13.12
C GLN A 45 -8.74 -8.46 -11.66
N LEU A 46 -9.95 -7.95 -11.40
CA LEU A 46 -10.41 -7.62 -10.05
C LEU A 46 -10.44 -8.87 -9.14
N ILE A 47 -10.92 -10.00 -9.64
CA ILE A 47 -10.97 -11.26 -8.89
C ILE A 47 -9.57 -11.75 -8.55
N LEU A 48 -8.64 -11.77 -9.50
CA LEU A 48 -7.26 -12.20 -9.26
C LEU A 48 -6.56 -11.33 -8.22
N ARG A 49 -6.69 -10.00 -8.35
CA ARG A 49 -6.17 -9.07 -7.36
C ARG A 49 -6.80 -9.28 -5.99
N SER A 50 -8.10 -9.54 -5.93
CA SER A 50 -8.82 -9.80 -4.69
C SER A 50 -8.34 -11.11 -4.03
N LYS A 51 -8.16 -12.17 -4.80
CA LYS A 51 -7.59 -13.44 -4.32
C LYS A 51 -6.21 -13.23 -3.73
N TYR A 52 -5.34 -12.45 -4.40
CA TYR A 52 -4.03 -12.07 -3.88
C TYR A 52 -4.14 -11.40 -2.51
N LEU A 53 -4.92 -10.33 -2.40
CA LEU A 53 -5.04 -9.53 -1.17
C LEU A 53 -5.53 -10.36 0.03
N LEU A 54 -6.46 -11.29 -0.21
CA LEU A 54 -7.02 -12.16 0.84
C LEU A 54 -6.16 -13.39 1.13
N GLY A 55 -5.41 -13.86 0.15
CA GLY A 55 -4.72 -15.16 0.23
C GLY A 55 -3.28 -15.09 0.72
N THR A 56 -2.63 -13.93 0.69
CA THR A 56 -1.22 -13.80 1.08
C THR A 56 -1.00 -13.43 2.55
N GLU A 57 -1.96 -12.78 3.21
CA GLU A 57 -1.85 -12.47 4.65
C GLU A 57 -2.37 -13.64 5.49
N ASN A 58 -1.46 -14.49 5.98
CA ASN A 58 -1.79 -15.73 6.72
C ASN A 58 -2.80 -16.64 5.98
N GLY A 59 -2.78 -16.59 4.64
CA GLY A 59 -3.66 -17.33 3.77
C GLY A 59 -2.95 -18.46 3.02
N PRO A 60 -3.66 -19.12 2.10
CA PRO A 60 -3.18 -20.33 1.43
C PRO A 60 -2.12 -20.08 0.34
N TYR A 61 -1.84 -18.82 -0.04
CA TYR A 61 -0.94 -18.53 -1.15
C TYR A 61 0.47 -18.15 -0.65
N SER A 62 1.50 -18.73 -1.27
CA SER A 62 2.88 -18.27 -1.14
C SER A 62 3.07 -16.90 -1.80
N LEU A 63 4.19 -16.25 -1.49
CA LEU A 63 4.53 -14.96 -2.12
C LEU A 63 4.72 -15.11 -3.64
N ASP A 64 5.35 -16.20 -4.09
CA ASP A 64 5.54 -16.48 -5.52
C ASP A 64 4.20 -16.72 -6.23
N ALA A 65 3.29 -17.48 -5.62
CA ALA A 65 1.94 -17.66 -6.15
C ALA A 65 1.18 -16.33 -6.20
N GLY A 66 1.36 -15.46 -5.21
CA GLY A 66 0.79 -14.11 -5.21
C GLY A 66 1.33 -13.24 -6.35
N LEU A 67 2.65 -13.26 -6.58
CA LEU A 67 3.28 -12.52 -7.67
C LEU A 67 2.81 -13.03 -9.04
N SER A 68 2.80 -14.35 -9.25
CA SER A 68 2.27 -14.97 -10.47
C SER A 68 0.83 -14.53 -10.74
N MET A 69 -0.03 -14.57 -9.73
CA MET A 69 -1.43 -14.16 -9.85
C MET A 69 -1.59 -12.67 -10.22
N LEU A 70 -0.73 -11.79 -9.71
CA LEU A 70 -0.74 -10.38 -10.06
C LEU A 70 -0.23 -10.14 -11.48
N LEU A 71 0.77 -10.90 -11.94
CA LEU A 71 1.24 -10.86 -13.32
C LEU A 71 0.16 -11.36 -14.29
N ASP A 72 -0.51 -12.47 -13.97
CA ASP A 72 -1.65 -12.96 -14.75
C ASP A 72 -2.75 -11.91 -14.84
N ALA A 73 -3.08 -11.25 -13.71
CA ALA A 73 -4.05 -10.17 -13.70
C ALA A 73 -3.61 -8.97 -14.56
N MET A 74 -2.33 -8.64 -14.56
CA MET A 74 -1.78 -7.55 -15.36
C MET A 74 -1.82 -7.87 -16.86
N HIS A 75 -1.49 -9.10 -17.25
CA HIS A 75 -1.48 -9.53 -18.64
C HIS A 75 -2.87 -9.60 -19.27
N LEU A 76 -3.95 -9.62 -18.48
CA LEU A 76 -5.32 -9.54 -19.01
C LEU A 76 -5.60 -8.21 -19.74
N THR A 77 -5.00 -7.12 -19.30
CA THR A 77 -5.22 -5.78 -19.87
C THR A 77 -3.96 -5.22 -20.54
N SER A 78 -2.79 -5.64 -20.09
CA SER A 78 -1.48 -5.25 -20.63
C SER A 78 -0.63 -6.48 -20.98
N PRO A 79 -0.92 -7.19 -22.11
CA PRO A 79 -0.26 -8.46 -22.45
C PRO A 79 1.26 -8.37 -22.65
N LYS A 80 1.79 -7.16 -22.91
CA LYS A 80 3.22 -6.88 -23.09
C LYS A 80 3.87 -6.27 -21.86
N PHE A 81 3.18 -6.29 -20.73
CA PHE A 81 3.73 -5.74 -19.49
C PHE A 81 5.02 -6.48 -19.10
N ASP A 82 6.02 -5.68 -18.75
CA ASP A 82 7.31 -6.13 -18.28
C ASP A 82 7.67 -5.33 -17.02
N LEU A 83 7.91 -6.04 -15.94
CA LEU A 83 8.20 -5.44 -14.63
C LEU A 83 9.50 -4.61 -14.65
N ASP A 84 10.45 -4.97 -15.52
CA ASP A 84 11.71 -4.23 -15.68
C ASP A 84 11.55 -2.96 -16.52
N GLN A 85 10.38 -2.74 -17.14
CA GLN A 85 10.11 -1.63 -18.05
C GLN A 85 8.93 -0.75 -17.61
N ILE A 86 8.65 -0.67 -16.33
CA ILE A 86 7.50 0.08 -15.77
C ILE A 86 7.41 1.52 -16.30
N SER A 87 8.54 2.21 -16.48
CA SER A 87 8.56 3.62 -16.96
C SER A 87 8.08 3.81 -18.40
N ARG A 88 7.94 2.74 -19.18
CA ARG A 88 7.58 2.79 -20.61
C ARG A 88 6.10 2.54 -20.89
N GLY A 89 5.35 2.07 -19.91
CA GLY A 89 3.94 1.73 -20.04
C GLY A 89 3.01 2.93 -19.90
N LEU A 90 1.74 2.71 -20.26
CA LEU A 90 0.62 3.57 -19.87
C LEU A 90 -0.32 2.72 -19.02
N TYR A 91 -0.57 3.13 -17.79
CA TYR A 91 -1.28 2.32 -16.82
C TYR A 91 -2.58 2.95 -16.38
N THR A 92 -3.61 2.12 -16.30
CA THR A 92 -4.86 2.44 -15.63
C THR A 92 -4.65 2.46 -14.11
N GLU A 93 -5.62 3.01 -13.39
CA GLU A 93 -5.62 3.01 -11.92
C GLU A 93 -5.51 1.59 -11.32
N ASN A 94 -6.18 0.61 -11.94
CA ASN A 94 -6.11 -0.78 -11.47
C ASN A 94 -4.73 -1.40 -11.72
N GLU A 95 -4.11 -1.12 -12.85
CA GLU A 95 -2.77 -1.60 -13.17
C GLU A 95 -1.70 -0.99 -12.26
N ILE A 96 -1.83 0.29 -11.90
CA ILE A 96 -0.98 0.92 -10.87
C ILE A 96 -1.09 0.17 -9.53
N LYS A 97 -2.32 -0.18 -9.12
CA LYS A 97 -2.54 -0.97 -7.91
C LYS A 97 -1.94 -2.38 -8.00
N LEU A 98 -1.98 -3.01 -9.19
CA LEU A 98 -1.33 -4.31 -9.40
C LEU A 98 0.18 -4.20 -9.26
N ILE A 99 0.82 -3.22 -9.90
CA ILE A 99 2.27 -3.00 -9.81
C ILE A 99 2.69 -2.72 -8.36
N ASN A 100 1.94 -1.87 -7.64
CA ASN A 100 2.19 -1.63 -6.22
C ASN A 100 2.04 -2.91 -5.38
N ASN A 101 1.07 -3.76 -5.68
CA ASN A 101 0.91 -5.06 -5.00
C ASN A 101 2.03 -6.04 -5.34
N MET A 102 2.62 -6.00 -6.54
CA MET A 102 3.82 -6.77 -6.89
C MET A 102 5.01 -6.35 -6.02
N ALA A 103 5.22 -5.05 -5.81
CA ALA A 103 6.21 -4.58 -4.85
C ALA A 103 5.94 -5.10 -3.43
N ASN A 104 4.66 -5.14 -3.01
CA ASN A 104 4.29 -5.68 -1.70
C ASN A 104 4.62 -7.18 -1.54
N CYS A 105 4.69 -7.96 -2.63
CA CYS A 105 5.18 -9.35 -2.57
C CYS A 105 6.63 -9.39 -2.10
N TYR A 106 7.48 -8.53 -2.66
CA TYR A 106 8.89 -8.43 -2.28
C TYR A 106 9.07 -7.87 -0.86
N ILE A 107 8.29 -6.87 -0.48
CA ILE A 107 8.28 -6.31 0.89
C ILE A 107 8.03 -7.43 1.92
N ARG A 108 6.98 -8.23 1.70
CA ARG A 108 6.63 -9.34 2.60
C ARG A 108 7.69 -10.44 2.64
N ALA A 109 8.47 -10.60 1.58
CA ALA A 109 9.60 -11.52 1.51
C ALA A 109 10.88 -10.94 2.15
N GLY A 110 10.87 -9.70 2.67
CA GLY A 110 12.04 -9.01 3.18
C GLY A 110 13.04 -8.58 2.08
N ARG A 111 12.61 -8.62 0.83
CA ARG A 111 13.42 -8.26 -0.35
C ARG A 111 13.26 -6.77 -0.67
N HIS A 112 13.72 -5.93 0.25
CA HIS A 112 13.49 -4.48 0.25
C HIS A 112 14.04 -3.77 -1.00
N TYR A 113 15.22 -4.17 -1.49
CA TYR A 113 15.81 -3.57 -2.69
C TYR A 113 15.02 -3.90 -3.95
N ASP A 114 14.53 -5.14 -4.10
CA ASP A 114 13.67 -5.52 -5.23
C ASP A 114 12.34 -4.75 -5.21
N ALA A 115 11.78 -4.51 -4.03
CA ALA A 115 10.60 -3.67 -3.88
C ALA A 115 10.88 -2.21 -4.30
N ILE A 116 12.02 -1.65 -3.91
CA ILE A 116 12.48 -0.30 -4.29
C ILE A 116 12.65 -0.22 -5.82
N ASP A 117 13.18 -1.25 -6.46
CA ASP A 117 13.38 -1.28 -7.92
C ASP A 117 12.07 -1.24 -8.70
N ILE A 118 10.96 -1.71 -8.10
CA ILE A 118 9.60 -1.57 -8.65
C ILE A 118 8.99 -0.21 -8.28
N LEU A 119 9.08 0.19 -7.00
CA LEU A 119 8.39 1.38 -6.50
C LEU A 119 8.98 2.68 -7.05
N LYS A 120 10.29 2.73 -7.25
CA LYS A 120 10.97 3.92 -7.77
C LYS A 120 10.52 4.30 -9.19
N PRO A 121 10.54 3.42 -10.21
CA PRO A 121 10.04 3.76 -11.54
C PRO A 121 8.52 4.00 -11.54
N LEU A 122 7.74 3.27 -10.73
CA LEU A 122 6.31 3.51 -10.59
C LEU A 122 6.01 4.91 -10.03
N PHE A 123 6.71 5.32 -8.97
CA PHE A 123 6.56 6.64 -8.38
C PHE A 123 6.92 7.75 -9.38
N ARG A 124 8.03 7.61 -10.11
CA ARG A 124 8.41 8.55 -11.17
C ARG A 124 7.37 8.63 -12.28
N TYR A 125 6.83 7.50 -12.70
CA TYR A 125 5.73 7.43 -13.66
C TYR A 125 4.52 8.25 -13.18
N LEU A 126 4.12 8.10 -11.92
CA LEU A 126 3.01 8.84 -11.33
C LEU A 126 3.28 10.34 -11.28
N GLN A 127 4.49 10.76 -10.94
CA GLN A 127 4.87 12.16 -10.92
C GLN A 127 4.81 12.83 -12.29
N THR A 128 5.17 12.11 -13.36
CA THR A 128 5.25 12.65 -14.72
C THR A 128 3.94 12.57 -15.48
N ASN A 129 3.24 11.45 -15.39
CA ASN A 129 2.09 11.16 -16.26
C ASN A 129 0.74 11.52 -15.63
N LEU A 130 0.66 11.57 -14.30
CA LEU A 130 -0.57 11.89 -13.58
C LEU A 130 -0.60 13.31 -13.00
N LYS A 131 0.30 14.18 -13.40
CA LYS A 131 0.38 15.58 -12.96
C LYS A 131 -0.94 16.35 -13.06
N ASN A 132 -1.73 16.05 -14.10
CA ASN A 132 -2.96 16.76 -14.43
C ASN A 132 -4.23 15.98 -14.02
N ILE A 133 -4.07 14.80 -13.43
CA ILE A 133 -5.20 14.03 -12.89
C ILE A 133 -5.28 14.37 -11.41
N PRO A 134 -6.46 14.79 -10.92
CA PRO A 134 -6.60 15.09 -9.50
C PRO A 134 -6.07 13.93 -8.64
N PRO A 135 -5.06 14.15 -7.80
CA PRO A 135 -4.42 13.10 -6.99
C PRO A 135 -5.36 12.49 -5.93
N ASN A 136 -6.59 13.01 -5.79
CA ASN A 136 -7.67 12.47 -4.95
C ASN A 136 -8.01 11.00 -5.26
N ARG A 137 -7.46 10.42 -6.33
CA ARG A 137 -7.52 9.00 -6.62
C ARG A 137 -6.51 8.16 -5.83
N ALA A 138 -5.87 8.73 -4.81
CA ALA A 138 -5.08 8.05 -3.78
C ALA A 138 -3.90 7.17 -4.26
N GLN A 139 -3.54 7.20 -5.56
CA GLN A 139 -2.47 6.33 -6.06
C GLN A 139 -1.09 6.84 -5.64
N ILE A 140 -0.85 8.15 -5.79
CA ILE A 140 0.46 8.74 -5.47
C ILE A 140 0.78 8.58 -3.97
N PRO A 141 -0.12 8.94 -3.02
CA PRO A 141 0.16 8.74 -1.61
C PRO A 141 0.38 7.27 -1.23
N MET A 142 -0.35 6.33 -1.83
CA MET A 142 -0.20 4.90 -1.57
C MET A 142 1.17 4.38 -2.02
N VAL A 143 1.58 4.70 -3.25
CA VAL A 143 2.87 4.26 -3.79
C VAL A 143 4.03 4.95 -3.06
N ALA A 144 3.89 6.25 -2.77
CA ALA A 144 4.89 7.01 -2.03
C ALA A 144 5.07 6.51 -0.60
N PHE A 145 3.97 6.14 0.08
CA PHE A 145 4.04 5.53 1.41
C PHE A 145 4.89 4.25 1.39
N ASN A 146 4.60 3.32 0.49
CA ASN A 146 5.37 2.08 0.40
C ASN A 146 6.83 2.36 0.02
N TYR A 147 7.07 3.27 -0.93
CA TYR A 147 8.42 3.60 -1.36
C TYR A 147 9.23 4.28 -0.25
N ALA A 148 8.67 5.26 0.45
CA ALA A 148 9.33 5.92 1.56
C ALA A 148 9.60 4.95 2.73
N ARG A 149 8.66 4.03 3.03
CA ARG A 149 8.85 3.00 4.05
C ARG A 149 10.02 2.08 3.71
N GLU A 150 10.12 1.62 2.47
CA GLU A 150 11.22 0.77 2.05
C GLU A 150 12.57 1.49 2.08
N LEU A 151 12.61 2.77 1.70
CA LEU A 151 13.81 3.60 1.81
C LEU A 151 14.25 3.79 3.28
N GLU A 152 13.28 3.99 4.19
CA GLU A 152 13.53 4.09 5.63
C GLU A 152 14.13 2.79 6.19
N ILE A 153 13.55 1.63 5.86
CA ILE A 153 14.03 0.31 6.28
C ILE A 153 15.48 0.05 5.82
N VAL A 154 15.83 0.45 4.60
CA VAL A 154 17.21 0.34 4.10
C VAL A 154 18.09 1.52 4.53
N LYS A 155 17.65 2.34 5.48
CA LYS A 155 18.36 3.47 6.12
C LYS A 155 18.71 4.62 5.17
N ARG A 156 17.96 4.76 4.07
CA ARG A 156 18.08 5.89 3.14
C ARG A 156 17.15 7.03 3.60
N TYR A 157 17.39 7.53 4.81
CA TYR A 157 16.47 8.44 5.51
C TYR A 157 16.20 9.74 4.77
N ASN A 158 17.20 10.36 4.16
CA ASN A 158 17.02 11.62 3.41
C ASN A 158 16.14 11.40 2.17
N ASP A 159 16.35 10.30 1.45
CA ASP A 159 15.52 9.96 0.29
C ASP A 159 14.08 9.63 0.74
N ALA A 160 13.92 8.91 1.85
CA ALA A 160 12.59 8.62 2.42
C ALA A 160 11.84 9.90 2.79
N ILE A 161 12.52 10.88 3.40
CA ILE A 161 11.95 12.19 3.75
C ILE A 161 11.49 12.93 2.50
N GLU A 162 12.30 12.98 1.43
CA GLU A 162 11.93 13.65 0.18
C GLU A 162 10.61 13.09 -0.39
N ILE A 163 10.51 11.76 -0.48
CA ILE A 163 9.31 11.08 -1.00
C ILE A 163 8.10 11.28 -0.07
N ALA A 164 8.32 11.16 1.24
CA ALA A 164 7.25 11.29 2.23
C ALA A 164 6.72 12.75 2.33
N GLU A 165 7.59 13.76 2.27
CA GLU A 165 7.16 15.19 2.26
C GLU A 165 6.40 15.53 0.97
N TYR A 166 6.81 15.00 -0.18
CA TYR A 166 6.05 15.15 -1.42
C TYR A 166 4.65 14.55 -1.27
N ALA A 167 4.54 13.33 -0.74
CA ALA A 167 3.26 12.67 -0.51
C ALA A 167 2.40 13.38 0.54
N ARG A 168 3.02 13.87 1.63
CA ARG A 168 2.35 14.66 2.66
C ARG A 168 1.66 15.89 2.06
N LYS A 169 2.37 16.63 1.21
CA LYS A 169 1.81 17.80 0.52
C LYS A 169 0.58 17.42 -0.31
N ILE A 170 0.66 16.35 -1.10
CA ILE A 170 -0.50 15.87 -1.89
C ILE A 170 -1.65 15.46 -0.98
N CYS A 171 -1.39 14.76 0.12
CA CYS A 171 -2.44 14.37 1.05
C CYS A 171 -3.19 15.57 1.62
N ILE A 172 -2.48 16.66 1.94
CA ILE A 172 -3.07 17.89 2.48
C ILE A 172 -3.82 18.63 1.37
N ASP A 173 -3.19 18.87 0.22
CA ASP A 173 -3.75 19.65 -0.88
C ASP A 173 -5.04 19.04 -1.44
N TYR A 174 -5.19 17.72 -1.36
CA TYR A 174 -6.33 16.98 -1.95
C TYR A 174 -7.20 16.23 -0.94
N GLY A 175 -6.98 16.41 0.36
CA GLY A 175 -7.80 15.81 1.42
C GLY A 175 -7.70 14.27 1.51
N VAL A 176 -6.54 13.68 1.21
CA VAL A 176 -6.31 12.21 1.25
C VAL A 176 -5.72 11.82 2.62
N TYR A 177 -6.54 11.90 3.65
CA TYR A 177 -6.06 11.72 5.03
C TYR A 177 -5.76 10.27 5.43
N THR A 178 -6.30 9.30 4.70
CA THR A 178 -6.08 7.85 5.00
C THR A 178 -4.62 7.40 4.91
N SER A 179 -3.80 8.04 4.06
CA SER A 179 -2.37 7.75 3.95
C SER A 179 -1.51 8.73 4.76
N LEU A 180 -2.05 9.88 5.14
CA LEU A 180 -1.29 10.97 5.76
C LEU A 180 -0.70 10.56 7.10
N SER A 181 -1.47 9.87 7.94
CA SER A 181 -1.02 9.42 9.25
C SER A 181 0.20 8.49 9.17
N GLY A 182 0.16 7.51 8.24
CA GLY A 182 1.29 6.62 8.01
C GLY A 182 2.52 7.35 7.44
N ILE A 183 2.32 8.31 6.55
CA ILE A 183 3.40 9.15 5.99
C ILE A 183 4.08 9.98 7.10
N LEU A 184 3.30 10.56 8.02
CA LEU A 184 3.85 11.30 9.16
C LEU A 184 4.65 10.40 10.11
N MET A 185 4.22 9.14 10.29
CA MET A 185 4.97 8.17 11.08
C MET A 185 6.34 7.85 10.45
N ILE A 186 6.40 7.64 9.13
CA ILE A 186 7.67 7.42 8.42
C ILE A 186 8.59 8.64 8.58
N LEU A 187 8.06 9.85 8.44
CA LEU A 187 8.83 11.08 8.65
C LEU A 187 9.38 11.15 10.08
N ALA A 188 8.55 10.83 11.08
CA ALA A 188 8.97 10.82 12.48
C ALA A 188 10.14 9.86 12.74
N GLU A 189 10.07 8.64 12.20
CA GLU A 189 11.12 7.64 12.31
C GLU A 189 12.42 8.10 11.61
N CYS A 190 12.31 8.66 10.41
CA CYS A 190 13.46 9.19 9.68
C CYS A 190 14.15 10.32 10.46
N TYR A 191 13.39 11.29 10.98
CA TYR A 191 13.98 12.39 11.76
C TYR A 191 14.59 11.90 13.10
N TYR A 192 14.01 10.90 13.73
CA TYR A 192 14.63 10.25 14.88
C TYR A 192 16.03 9.71 14.56
N HIS A 193 16.15 8.96 13.44
CA HIS A 193 17.44 8.40 13.04
C HIS A 193 18.46 9.47 12.63
N LEU A 194 18.00 10.60 12.10
CA LEU A 194 18.83 11.76 11.82
C LEU A 194 19.12 12.65 13.04
N LYS A 195 18.67 12.22 14.25
CA LYS A 195 18.87 12.92 15.54
C LYS A 195 18.10 14.24 15.70
N ASP A 196 17.14 14.51 14.86
CA ASP A 196 16.18 15.60 15.02
C ASP A 196 14.99 15.11 15.86
N HIS A 197 15.22 14.97 17.15
CA HIS A 197 14.23 14.41 18.07
C HIS A 197 13.02 15.33 18.28
N GLU A 198 13.21 16.64 18.20
CA GLU A 198 12.12 17.61 18.35
C GLU A 198 11.09 17.44 17.23
N LYS A 199 11.57 17.41 15.99
CA LYS A 199 10.71 17.20 14.82
C LYS A 199 10.10 15.81 14.80
N SER A 200 10.85 14.80 15.23
CA SER A 200 10.33 13.43 15.38
C SER A 200 9.14 13.37 16.34
N ILE A 201 9.24 13.97 17.53
CA ILE A 201 8.17 14.02 18.54
C ILE A 201 6.93 14.72 17.98
N GLU A 202 7.11 15.86 17.31
CA GLU A 202 6.00 16.60 16.70
C GLU A 202 5.25 15.75 15.68
N LEU A 203 5.96 15.07 14.78
CA LEU A 203 5.39 14.23 13.73
C LEU A 203 4.69 12.99 14.29
N TYR A 204 5.25 12.36 15.35
CA TYR A 204 4.57 11.26 16.05
C TYR A 204 3.25 11.70 16.65
N ARG A 205 3.19 12.89 17.28
CA ARG A 205 1.94 13.45 17.82
C ARG A 205 0.92 13.73 16.73
N GLN A 206 1.33 14.35 15.64
CA GLN A 206 0.44 14.61 14.48
C GLN A 206 -0.13 13.31 13.92
N SER A 207 0.71 12.30 13.70
CA SER A 207 0.28 10.98 13.22
C SER A 207 -0.69 10.31 14.18
N TYR A 208 -0.40 10.34 15.49
CA TYR A 208 -1.24 9.79 16.53
C TYR A 208 -2.65 10.40 16.52
N TYR A 209 -2.76 11.73 16.51
CA TYR A 209 -4.06 12.40 16.48
C TYR A 209 -4.84 12.12 15.20
N LEU A 210 -4.17 11.99 14.06
CA LEU A 210 -4.85 11.59 12.82
C LEU A 210 -5.38 10.16 12.91
N PHE A 211 -4.62 9.20 13.41
CA PHE A 211 -5.11 7.83 13.62
C PHE A 211 -6.31 7.80 14.58
N LYS A 212 -6.27 8.63 15.63
CA LYS A 212 -7.37 8.78 16.60
C LYS A 212 -8.64 9.35 15.93
N ILE A 213 -8.50 10.37 15.08
CA ILE A 213 -9.61 11.00 14.35
C ILE A 213 -10.27 10.04 13.35
N ILE A 214 -9.47 9.23 12.63
CA ILE A 214 -9.99 8.27 11.65
C ILE A 214 -10.36 6.91 12.27
N GLU A 215 -10.29 6.79 13.59
CA GLU A 215 -10.65 5.58 14.36
C GLU A 215 -9.88 4.32 13.91
N ASP A 216 -8.59 4.49 13.55
CA ASP A 216 -7.72 3.36 13.16
C ASP A 216 -6.99 2.79 14.40
N GLU A 217 -7.70 2.01 15.19
CA GLU A 217 -7.21 1.41 16.45
C GLU A 217 -5.95 0.54 16.23
N ARG A 218 -5.86 -0.15 15.10
CA ARG A 218 -4.68 -0.98 14.79
C ARG A 218 -3.41 -0.14 14.68
N ASN A 219 -3.45 0.89 13.86
CA ASN A 219 -2.30 1.76 13.66
C ASN A 219 -2.06 2.68 14.85
N LEU A 220 -3.10 3.00 15.62
CA LEU A 220 -2.98 3.70 16.89
C LEU A 220 -2.12 2.92 17.90
N ALA A 221 -2.32 1.60 18.00
CA ALA A 221 -1.51 0.74 18.86
C ALA A 221 -0.04 0.66 18.38
N ILE A 222 0.16 0.60 17.07
CA ILE A 222 1.50 0.57 16.48
C ILE A 222 2.27 1.86 16.80
N ILE A 223 1.67 3.03 16.54
CA ILE A 223 2.36 4.31 16.76
C ILE A 223 2.70 4.57 18.22
N LYS A 224 1.83 4.17 19.16
CA LYS A 224 2.13 4.23 20.61
C LYS A 224 3.37 3.40 20.94
N THR A 225 3.44 2.19 20.39
CA THR A 225 4.57 1.28 20.62
C THR A 225 5.87 1.84 20.06
N GLU A 226 5.85 2.35 18.82
CA GLU A 226 7.04 2.89 18.17
C GLU A 226 7.51 4.21 18.82
N ALA A 227 6.61 5.12 19.16
CA ALA A 227 6.95 6.37 19.86
C ALA A 227 7.59 6.10 21.23
N LYS A 228 7.06 5.13 21.97
CA LYS A 228 7.65 4.69 23.26
C LYS A 228 9.02 4.05 23.07
N LYS A 229 9.16 3.18 22.09
CA LYS A 229 10.41 2.47 21.78
C LYS A 229 11.54 3.43 21.36
N PHE A 230 11.26 4.36 20.46
CA PHE A 230 12.29 5.27 19.93
C PHE A 230 12.58 6.46 20.84
N LEU A 231 11.56 7.07 21.42
CA LEU A 231 11.66 8.35 22.10
C LEU A 231 11.31 8.29 23.59
N GLY A 232 10.86 7.13 24.12
CA GLY A 232 10.27 7.04 25.44
C GLY A 232 8.98 7.87 25.58
N LEU A 233 8.35 8.25 24.45
CA LEU A 233 7.19 9.13 24.41
C LEU A 233 5.90 8.35 24.66
N GLU A 234 5.16 8.74 25.69
CA GLU A 234 3.79 8.26 25.92
C GLU A 234 2.83 9.16 25.12
N LEU A 235 1.96 8.54 24.32
CA LEU A 235 0.93 9.19 23.52
C LEU A 235 -0.45 8.84 24.10
N ASP A 236 -1.14 9.83 24.65
CA ASP A 236 -2.45 9.70 25.30
C ASP A 236 -3.58 10.38 24.52
#